data_a79fb88bf28ed0e0ff67567bf50efaac
#
_entry.id   a79fb88bf28ed0e0ff67567bf50efaac
#
_cell.length_a   1.000
_cell.length_b   1.000
_cell.length_c   1.000
_cell.angle_alpha   90.00
_cell.angle_beta   90.00
_cell.angle_gamma   90.00
#
_symmetry.space_group_name_H-M   'P 1'
#
loop_
_entity.id
_entity.type
_entity.pdbx_description
1 polymer ?
#
loop_
_entity_poly.entity_id
_entity_poly.type
_entity_poly.pdbx_seq_one_letter_code
_entity_poly.pdbx_strand_id
1 'polypeptide(L)'
;RILRDYYDMMSHWVRHIASTAVDGIVYEGLGDWCPTFSSHEHNGTVVEFSSSAFHLLDLGIMVKTARLLGKEEDLEWFEKQEEYVRKAIVSKFFNPLKCSFGGQTADAMALELGLFPEDRRQEATQAIMYDINTGHKFLDVGVFGLSRIGSELSRNGASAQAFGLFTKKGENSFGVMVDSLKVTTLWEILPVQGDIYAKSHGSHNHPMQGGYESWILEDVAGLRPVEENPGFKTVMFYPRHTADLEWAKATVDTRYGVT
;
A
#
# COMPACT_ATOMS: atom_id res chain seq x y z
N ARG A 1 8.71 -19.85 14.54
CA ARG A 1 7.92 -20.01 15.77
C ARG A 1 6.53 -19.35 15.62
N ILE A 2 6.42 -18.04 15.44
CA ILE A 2 5.13 -17.30 15.37
C ILE A 2 4.17 -17.95 14.37
N LEU A 3 4.58 -18.21 13.13
CA LEU A 3 3.73 -18.82 12.11
C LEU A 3 3.14 -20.16 12.52
N ARG A 4 3.91 -20.97 13.29
CA ARG A 4 3.43 -22.26 13.81
C ARG A 4 2.48 -22.09 14.97
N ASP A 5 2.82 -21.20 15.90
CA ASP A 5 2.06 -21.00 17.14
C ASP A 5 0.67 -20.38 16.86
N TYR A 6 0.53 -19.56 15.80
CA TYR A 6 -0.70 -18.86 15.45
C TYR A 6 -1.35 -19.33 14.13
N TYR A 7 -0.87 -20.42 13.54
CA TYR A 7 -1.37 -20.93 12.27
C TYR A 7 -2.88 -21.13 12.25
N ASP A 8 -3.41 -21.84 13.26
CA ASP A 8 -4.82 -22.16 13.32
C ASP A 8 -5.69 -20.91 13.44
N MET A 9 -5.27 -19.92 14.22
CA MET A 9 -5.97 -18.64 14.35
C MET A 9 -6.02 -17.90 13.01
N MET A 10 -4.87 -17.79 12.31
CA MET A 10 -4.80 -17.14 11.00
C MET A 10 -5.64 -17.89 9.95
N SER A 11 -5.58 -19.22 9.94
CA SER A 11 -6.38 -20.07 9.05
C SER A 11 -7.88 -19.88 9.29
N HIS A 12 -8.32 -19.86 10.54
CA HIS A 12 -9.72 -19.62 10.88
C HIS A 12 -10.19 -18.23 10.44
N TRP A 13 -9.38 -17.21 10.64
CA TRP A 13 -9.68 -15.85 10.19
C TRP A 13 -9.89 -15.78 8.68
N VAL A 14 -8.95 -16.29 7.89
CA VAL A 14 -9.04 -16.23 6.44
C VAL A 14 -10.24 -17.03 5.90
N ARG A 15 -10.52 -18.21 6.51
CA ARG A 15 -11.69 -19.02 6.16
C ARG A 15 -13.00 -18.33 6.56
N HIS A 16 -13.01 -17.62 7.68
CA HIS A 16 -14.16 -16.82 8.09
C HIS A 16 -14.45 -15.72 7.06
N ILE A 17 -13.46 -14.93 6.67
CA ILE A 17 -13.63 -13.89 5.64
C ILE A 17 -14.11 -14.51 4.32
N ALA A 18 -13.53 -15.63 3.88
CA ALA A 18 -14.01 -16.34 2.69
C ALA A 18 -15.48 -16.76 2.79
N SER A 19 -15.96 -17.12 3.98
CA SER A 19 -17.37 -17.52 4.21
C SER A 19 -18.35 -16.34 4.19
N THR A 20 -17.89 -15.12 4.41
CA THR A 20 -18.71 -13.89 4.31
C THR A 20 -18.70 -13.26 2.93
N ALA A 21 -17.74 -13.65 2.08
CA ALA A 21 -17.62 -13.12 0.74
C ALA A 21 -18.76 -13.63 -0.18
N VAL A 22 -19.24 -12.76 -1.05
CA VAL A 22 -20.21 -13.11 -2.09
C VAL A 22 -19.50 -13.06 -3.44
N ASP A 23 -19.52 -14.17 -4.16
CA ASP A 23 -18.82 -14.33 -5.45
C ASP A 23 -17.35 -13.91 -5.40
N GLY A 24 -16.66 -14.22 -4.27
CA GLY A 24 -15.25 -13.90 -4.04
C GLY A 24 -14.98 -12.44 -3.65
N ILE A 25 -16.02 -11.64 -3.42
CA ILE A 25 -15.92 -10.23 -3.03
C ILE A 25 -16.38 -10.05 -1.58
N VAL A 26 -15.58 -9.36 -0.79
CA VAL A 26 -15.88 -8.97 0.59
C VAL A 26 -16.52 -7.58 0.58
N TYR A 27 -17.75 -7.48 1.04
CA TYR A 27 -18.55 -6.24 0.98
C TYR A 27 -18.47 -5.40 2.24
N GLU A 28 -18.00 -5.97 3.34
CA GLU A 28 -17.91 -5.31 4.64
C GLU A 28 -16.48 -4.85 4.93
N GLY A 29 -16.35 -3.74 5.64
CA GLY A 29 -15.07 -3.19 6.08
C GLY A 29 -15.13 -1.70 6.32
N LEU A 30 -14.00 -1.11 6.67
CA LEU A 30 -13.91 0.33 6.98
C LEU A 30 -13.46 1.18 5.78
N GLY A 31 -12.87 0.56 4.77
CA GLY A 31 -12.32 1.27 3.61
C GLY A 31 -11.00 1.97 3.90
N ASP A 32 -10.53 2.74 2.91
CA ASP A 32 -9.29 3.50 3.01
C ASP A 32 -9.54 4.82 3.74
N TRP A 33 -8.99 4.95 4.95
CA TRP A 33 -9.29 6.02 5.87
C TRP A 33 -8.52 7.30 5.56
N CYS A 34 -9.20 8.44 5.71
CA CYS A 34 -8.65 9.80 5.59
C CYS A 34 -7.91 10.09 4.27
N PRO A 35 -8.54 9.90 3.11
CA PRO A 35 -7.98 10.41 1.87
C PRO A 35 -7.88 11.95 1.92
N THR A 36 -6.90 12.50 1.21
CA THR A 36 -6.51 13.92 1.38
C THR A 36 -7.59 14.90 0.95
N PHE A 37 -8.30 14.62 -0.15
CA PHE A 37 -9.24 15.55 -0.77
C PHE A 37 -10.67 15.01 -0.84
N SER A 38 -10.81 13.71 -0.82
CA SER A 38 -12.13 13.10 -0.78
C SER A 38 -12.80 13.42 0.55
N SER A 39 -14.10 13.65 0.55
CA SER A 39 -14.84 13.93 1.79
C SER A 39 -14.70 12.74 2.75
N HIS A 40 -14.81 13.00 4.05
CA HIS A 40 -14.75 11.96 5.08
C HIS A 40 -15.81 10.86 4.91
N GLU A 41 -16.82 11.12 4.09
CA GLU A 41 -17.84 10.15 3.73
C GLU A 41 -17.47 9.26 2.55
N HIS A 42 -16.36 9.60 1.84
CA HIS A 42 -15.88 8.85 0.67
C HIS A 42 -14.47 8.37 0.94
N ASN A 43 -14.33 7.07 1.05
CA ASN A 43 -13.03 6.41 1.14
C ASN A 43 -12.24 6.60 -0.16
N GLY A 44 -10.91 6.64 -0.08
CA GLY A 44 -10.02 6.75 -1.26
C GLY A 44 -10.15 5.60 -2.28
N THR A 45 -10.88 4.55 -1.91
CA THR A 45 -11.38 3.50 -2.79
C THR A 45 -12.65 2.89 -2.22
N VAL A 46 -13.44 2.20 -3.03
CA VAL A 46 -14.65 1.51 -2.53
C VAL A 46 -14.27 0.41 -1.53
N VAL A 47 -15.11 0.24 -0.50
CA VAL A 47 -14.89 -0.71 0.59
C VAL A 47 -14.72 -2.13 0.07
N GLU A 48 -15.53 -2.52 -0.88
CA GLU A 48 -15.51 -3.86 -1.47
C GLU A 48 -14.18 -4.18 -2.16
N PHE A 49 -13.54 -3.17 -2.77
CA PHE A 49 -12.21 -3.37 -3.36
C PHE A 49 -11.17 -3.55 -2.27
N SER A 50 -11.06 -2.61 -1.32
CA SER A 50 -10.02 -2.65 -0.28
C SER A 50 -10.14 -3.89 0.60
N SER A 51 -11.35 -4.25 1.02
CA SER A 51 -11.59 -5.45 1.84
C SER A 51 -11.24 -6.74 1.09
N SER A 52 -11.60 -6.85 -0.19
CA SER A 52 -11.24 -8.00 -1.02
C SER A 52 -9.74 -8.06 -1.31
N ALA A 53 -9.09 -6.92 -1.50
CA ALA A 53 -7.64 -6.82 -1.70
C ALA A 53 -6.88 -7.28 -0.44
N PHE A 54 -7.31 -6.89 0.76
CA PHE A 54 -6.75 -7.41 2.01
C PHE A 54 -7.01 -8.91 2.19
N HIS A 55 -8.20 -9.39 1.84
CA HIS A 55 -8.47 -10.83 1.86
C HIS A 55 -7.54 -11.60 0.91
N LEU A 56 -7.28 -11.08 -0.28
CA LEU A 56 -6.33 -11.66 -1.23
C LEU A 56 -4.90 -11.66 -0.67
N LEU A 57 -4.49 -10.59 0.01
CA LEU A 57 -3.19 -10.51 0.69
C LEU A 57 -3.07 -11.57 1.79
N ASP A 58 -4.10 -11.71 2.63
CA ASP A 58 -4.15 -12.70 3.70
C ASP A 58 -4.10 -14.14 3.15
N LEU A 59 -4.80 -14.41 2.04
CA LEU A 59 -4.72 -15.70 1.33
C LEU A 59 -3.29 -15.98 0.85
N GLY A 60 -2.62 -15.02 0.22
CA GLY A 60 -1.23 -15.15 -0.20
C GLY A 60 -0.26 -15.43 0.97
N ILE A 61 -0.48 -14.78 2.12
CA ILE A 61 0.27 -15.05 3.36
C ILE A 61 0.03 -16.50 3.82
N MET A 62 -1.22 -16.98 3.78
CA MET A 62 -1.56 -18.34 4.20
C MET A 62 -1.01 -19.40 3.24
N VAL A 63 -1.02 -19.16 1.93
CA VAL A 63 -0.37 -20.03 0.94
C VAL A 63 1.12 -20.22 1.27
N LYS A 64 1.85 -19.13 1.49
CA LYS A 64 3.26 -19.17 1.87
C LYS A 64 3.49 -19.87 3.22
N THR A 65 2.64 -19.60 4.19
CA THR A 65 2.74 -20.18 5.54
C THR A 65 2.42 -21.67 5.53
N ALA A 66 1.37 -22.10 4.85
CA ALA A 66 0.99 -23.51 4.73
C ALA A 66 2.09 -24.31 4.03
N ARG A 67 2.65 -23.78 2.95
CA ARG A 67 3.80 -24.40 2.23
C ARG A 67 5.02 -24.53 3.14
N LEU A 68 5.37 -23.50 3.88
CA LEU A 68 6.50 -23.50 4.82
C LEU A 68 6.33 -24.50 5.96
N LEU A 69 5.10 -24.74 6.40
CA LEU A 69 4.78 -25.64 7.51
C LEU A 69 4.39 -27.05 7.08
N GLY A 70 4.34 -27.34 5.77
CA GLY A 70 3.96 -28.66 5.22
C GLY A 70 2.48 -29.00 5.46
N LYS A 71 1.60 -28.01 5.40
CA LYS A 71 0.15 -28.18 5.57
C LYS A 71 -0.54 -28.38 4.21
N GLU A 72 -0.33 -29.53 3.59
CA GLU A 72 -0.69 -29.82 2.19
C GLU A 72 -2.19 -29.65 1.88
N GLU A 73 -3.09 -30.17 2.74
CA GLU A 73 -4.54 -30.07 2.52
C GLU A 73 -5.01 -28.60 2.58
N ASP A 74 -4.49 -27.85 3.54
CA ASP A 74 -4.80 -26.42 3.68
C ASP A 74 -4.21 -25.61 2.52
N LEU A 75 -2.99 -25.96 2.08
CA LEU A 75 -2.31 -25.29 0.96
C LEU A 75 -3.18 -25.34 -0.31
N GLU A 76 -3.69 -26.52 -0.66
CA GLU A 76 -4.55 -26.67 -1.84
C GLU A 76 -5.80 -25.77 -1.76
N TRP A 77 -6.40 -25.68 -0.57
CA TRP A 77 -7.57 -24.84 -0.37
C TRP A 77 -7.22 -23.35 -0.51
N PHE A 78 -6.12 -22.88 0.12
CA PHE A 78 -5.70 -21.48 0.05
C PHE A 78 -5.33 -21.06 -1.36
N GLU A 79 -4.61 -21.89 -2.13
CA GLU A 79 -4.25 -21.61 -3.53
C GLU A 79 -5.50 -21.46 -4.41
N LYS A 80 -6.49 -22.35 -4.24
CA LYS A 80 -7.75 -22.24 -4.97
C LYS A 80 -8.53 -20.97 -4.61
N GLN A 81 -8.56 -20.60 -3.33
CA GLN A 81 -9.24 -19.38 -2.89
C GLN A 81 -8.51 -18.12 -3.36
N GLU A 82 -7.19 -18.10 -3.30
CA GLU A 82 -6.38 -16.97 -3.80
C GLU A 82 -6.68 -16.70 -5.27
N GLU A 83 -6.66 -17.75 -6.10
CA GLU A 83 -6.95 -17.63 -7.53
C GLU A 83 -8.41 -17.21 -7.80
N TYR A 84 -9.37 -17.73 -7.03
CA TYR A 84 -10.77 -17.38 -7.14
C TYR A 84 -11.01 -15.90 -6.81
N VAL A 85 -10.51 -15.44 -5.68
CA VAL A 85 -10.65 -14.04 -5.23
C VAL A 85 -9.93 -13.09 -6.19
N ARG A 86 -8.73 -13.43 -6.65
CA ARG A 86 -7.98 -12.68 -7.67
C ARG A 86 -8.82 -12.44 -8.93
N LYS A 87 -9.41 -13.50 -9.47
CA LYS A 87 -10.28 -13.41 -10.66
C LYS A 87 -11.53 -12.56 -10.40
N ALA A 88 -12.15 -12.73 -9.23
CA ALA A 88 -13.33 -11.96 -8.84
C ALA A 88 -13.02 -10.45 -8.78
N ILE A 89 -11.91 -10.06 -8.14
CA ILE A 89 -11.47 -8.67 -8.05
C ILE A 89 -11.21 -8.09 -9.45
N VAL A 90 -10.43 -8.78 -10.28
CA VAL A 90 -10.13 -8.31 -11.64
C VAL A 90 -11.41 -8.18 -12.46
N SER A 91 -12.29 -9.19 -12.43
CA SER A 91 -13.54 -9.16 -13.19
C SER A 91 -14.47 -8.02 -12.77
N LYS A 92 -14.51 -7.69 -11.48
CA LYS A 92 -15.45 -6.69 -10.97
C LYS A 92 -14.93 -5.26 -11.10
N PHE A 93 -13.65 -5.02 -10.86
CA PHE A 93 -13.13 -3.68 -10.64
C PHE A 93 -12.19 -3.19 -11.76
N PHE A 94 -11.56 -4.07 -12.52
CA PHE A 94 -10.61 -3.64 -13.54
C PHE A 94 -11.30 -3.00 -14.74
N ASN A 95 -10.98 -1.75 -15.00
CA ASN A 95 -11.38 -1.03 -16.20
C ASN A 95 -10.24 -1.08 -17.22
N PRO A 96 -10.32 -1.90 -18.29
CA PRO A 96 -9.23 -2.03 -19.25
C PRO A 96 -9.00 -0.79 -20.11
N LEU A 97 -10.02 0.08 -20.28
CA LEU A 97 -9.90 1.32 -21.07
C LEU A 97 -9.12 2.40 -20.32
N LYS A 98 -9.26 2.42 -18.99
CA LYS A 98 -8.54 3.36 -18.11
C LYS A 98 -7.26 2.77 -17.55
N CYS A 99 -7.06 1.47 -17.69
CA CYS A 99 -6.02 0.70 -16.99
C CYS A 99 -6.01 1.01 -15.47
N SER A 100 -7.17 0.85 -14.82
CA SER A 100 -7.37 1.27 -13.43
C SER A 100 -8.41 0.40 -12.73
N PHE A 101 -8.28 0.25 -11.42
CA PHE A 101 -9.22 -0.37 -10.50
C PHE A 101 -10.13 0.64 -9.78
N GLY A 102 -10.02 1.94 -10.11
CA GLY A 102 -10.97 2.94 -9.66
C GLY A 102 -10.40 4.01 -8.70
N GLY A 103 -9.10 4.31 -8.78
CA GLY A 103 -8.48 5.41 -8.06
C GLY A 103 -7.08 5.08 -7.54
N GLN A 104 -6.39 6.09 -7.03
CA GLN A 104 -4.98 6.00 -6.66
C GLN A 104 -4.70 4.88 -5.65
N THR A 105 -5.51 4.74 -4.60
CA THR A 105 -5.38 3.67 -3.60
C THR A 105 -5.62 2.29 -4.22
N ALA A 106 -6.70 2.15 -4.98
CA ALA A 106 -7.03 0.86 -5.61
C ALA A 106 -5.94 0.42 -6.59
N ASP A 107 -5.42 1.35 -7.38
CA ASP A 107 -4.38 1.07 -8.36
C ASP A 107 -3.04 0.74 -7.71
N ALA A 108 -2.66 1.42 -6.61
CA ALA A 108 -1.47 1.10 -5.85
C ALA A 108 -1.57 -0.30 -5.19
N MET A 109 -2.71 -0.65 -4.59
CA MET A 109 -2.95 -1.98 -4.03
C MET A 109 -2.95 -3.06 -5.13
N ALA A 110 -3.53 -2.75 -6.29
CA ALA A 110 -3.57 -3.68 -7.44
C ALA A 110 -2.17 -3.93 -8.02
N LEU A 111 -1.29 -2.91 -8.06
CA LEU A 111 0.12 -3.06 -8.46
C LEU A 111 0.87 -3.97 -7.48
N GLU A 112 0.72 -3.75 -6.17
CA GLU A 112 1.34 -4.58 -5.12
C GLU A 112 0.92 -6.05 -5.23
N LEU A 113 -0.38 -6.29 -5.44
CA LEU A 113 -0.96 -7.64 -5.51
C LEU A 113 -0.82 -8.32 -6.88
N GLY A 114 -0.19 -7.65 -7.85
CA GLY A 114 -0.02 -8.19 -9.20
C GLY A 114 -1.34 -8.46 -9.92
N LEU A 115 -2.32 -7.56 -9.79
CA LEU A 115 -3.64 -7.69 -10.42
C LEU A 115 -3.67 -7.13 -11.85
N PHE A 116 -2.75 -6.24 -12.20
CA PHE A 116 -2.60 -5.79 -13.57
C PHE A 116 -1.89 -6.84 -14.44
N PRO A 117 -2.24 -6.94 -15.74
CA PRO A 117 -1.41 -7.67 -16.69
C PRO A 117 0.02 -7.15 -16.65
N GLU A 118 1.01 -8.05 -16.71
CA GLU A 118 2.43 -7.70 -16.54
C GLU A 118 2.90 -6.65 -17.56
N ASP A 119 2.46 -6.77 -18.80
CA ASP A 119 2.75 -5.85 -19.89
C ASP A 119 2.05 -4.48 -19.76
N ARG A 120 1.10 -4.34 -18.84
CA ARG A 120 0.35 -3.10 -18.59
C ARG A 120 0.70 -2.38 -17.28
N ARG A 121 1.66 -2.88 -16.52
CA ARG A 121 2.05 -2.26 -15.23
C ARG A 121 2.54 -0.81 -15.39
N GLN A 122 3.27 -0.53 -16.46
CA GLN A 122 3.72 0.84 -16.75
C GLN A 122 2.54 1.75 -17.13
N GLU A 123 1.56 1.24 -17.87
CA GLU A 123 0.34 1.98 -18.20
C GLU A 123 -0.47 2.32 -16.93
N ALA A 124 -0.61 1.36 -16.01
CA ALA A 124 -1.24 1.59 -14.71
C ALA A 124 -0.53 2.69 -13.91
N THR A 125 0.81 2.68 -13.89
CA THR A 125 1.61 3.73 -13.25
C THR A 125 1.36 5.09 -13.89
N GLN A 126 1.25 5.16 -15.20
CA GLN A 126 0.92 6.39 -15.94
C GLN A 126 -0.51 6.85 -15.64
N ALA A 127 -1.46 5.93 -15.47
CA ALA A 127 -2.84 6.25 -15.10
C ALA A 127 -2.90 6.87 -13.70
N ILE A 128 -2.18 6.34 -12.71
CA ILE A 128 -2.06 6.94 -11.38
C ILE A 128 -1.48 8.36 -11.49
N MET A 129 -0.38 8.53 -12.22
CA MET A 129 0.25 9.84 -12.39
C MET A 129 -0.63 10.84 -13.14
N TYR A 130 -1.40 10.37 -14.12
CA TYR A 130 -2.38 11.20 -14.81
C TYR A 130 -3.47 11.69 -13.84
N ASP A 131 -4.02 10.80 -13.03
CA ASP A 131 -5.03 11.14 -12.04
C ASP A 131 -4.51 12.17 -11.02
N ILE A 132 -3.30 11.97 -10.48
CA ILE A 132 -2.65 12.93 -9.59
C ILE A 132 -2.51 14.30 -10.25
N ASN A 133 -2.02 14.35 -11.49
CA ASN A 133 -1.72 15.61 -12.18
C ASN A 133 -2.95 16.37 -12.67
N THR A 134 -4.01 15.67 -13.01
CA THR A 134 -5.27 16.28 -13.47
C THR A 134 -6.23 16.60 -12.33
N GLY A 135 -6.10 15.92 -11.19
CA GLY A 135 -6.85 16.17 -9.97
C GLY A 135 -6.25 17.32 -9.15
N HIS A 136 -5.90 17.05 -7.92
CA HIS A 136 -5.41 18.07 -6.96
C HIS A 136 -3.90 18.33 -7.03
N LYS A 137 -3.19 17.71 -7.97
CA LYS A 137 -1.71 17.75 -8.11
C LYS A 137 -0.98 17.27 -6.87
N PHE A 138 -1.61 16.39 -6.13
CA PHE A 138 -1.08 15.69 -4.97
C PHE A 138 -1.83 14.37 -4.76
N LEU A 139 -1.38 13.58 -3.79
CA LEU A 139 -1.98 12.29 -3.46
C LEU A 139 -3.38 12.48 -2.88
N ASP A 140 -4.35 11.74 -3.42
CA ASP A 140 -5.69 11.59 -2.84
C ASP A 140 -5.88 10.13 -2.43
N VAL A 141 -5.12 9.73 -1.44
CA VAL A 141 -5.08 8.39 -0.85
C VAL A 141 -5.29 8.49 0.65
N GLY A 142 -5.93 7.50 1.22
CA GLY A 142 -5.96 7.29 2.65
C GLY A 142 -4.75 6.46 3.13
N VAL A 143 -4.83 5.94 4.34
CA VAL A 143 -3.72 5.22 4.99
C VAL A 143 -3.28 3.97 4.23
N PHE A 144 -4.20 3.31 3.51
CA PHE A 144 -3.88 2.11 2.72
C PHE A 144 -3.08 2.48 1.46
N GLY A 145 -3.53 3.49 0.73
CA GLY A 145 -2.83 3.96 -0.46
C GLY A 145 -1.50 4.61 -0.12
N LEU A 146 -1.45 5.40 0.95
CA LEU A 146 -0.23 6.11 1.37
C LEU A 146 0.93 5.14 1.68
N SER A 147 0.64 4.01 2.29
CA SER A 147 1.65 3.01 2.63
C SER A 147 2.23 2.27 1.42
N ARG A 148 1.65 2.41 0.23
CA ARG A 148 1.98 1.63 -0.98
C ARG A 148 2.44 2.47 -2.15
N ILE A 149 1.81 3.63 -2.35
CA ILE A 149 1.93 4.38 -3.60
C ILE A 149 3.36 4.81 -3.91
N GLY A 150 4.15 5.20 -2.90
CA GLY A 150 5.56 5.55 -3.08
C GLY A 150 6.38 4.39 -3.62
N SER A 151 6.22 3.20 -3.02
CA SER A 151 6.89 1.98 -3.43
C SER A 151 6.45 1.53 -4.82
N GLU A 152 5.15 1.51 -5.08
CA GLU A 152 4.65 1.02 -6.36
C GLU A 152 4.99 1.95 -7.52
N LEU A 153 4.91 3.25 -7.35
CA LEU A 153 5.42 4.21 -8.34
C LEU A 153 6.92 4.00 -8.61
N SER A 154 7.72 3.85 -7.55
CA SER A 154 9.17 3.68 -7.68
C SER A 154 9.55 2.36 -8.34
N ARG A 155 8.88 1.27 -8.00
CA ARG A 155 9.13 -0.08 -8.55
C ARG A 155 8.73 -0.20 -10.02
N ASN A 156 7.79 0.63 -10.46
CA ASN A 156 7.30 0.66 -11.84
C ASN A 156 7.83 1.85 -12.66
N GLY A 157 8.99 2.41 -12.29
CA GLY A 157 9.76 3.36 -13.12
C GLY A 157 9.45 4.83 -12.89
N ALA A 158 8.64 5.19 -11.87
CA ALA A 158 8.27 6.57 -11.55
C ALA A 158 8.89 7.09 -10.24
N SER A 159 10.16 6.71 -9.95
CA SER A 159 10.84 7.08 -8.70
C SER A 159 10.98 8.59 -8.50
N ALA A 160 11.31 9.33 -9.56
CA ALA A 160 11.45 10.78 -9.49
C ALA A 160 10.10 11.45 -9.16
N GLN A 161 9.02 10.96 -9.76
CA GLN A 161 7.68 11.45 -9.51
C GLN A 161 7.24 11.15 -8.06
N ALA A 162 7.46 9.90 -7.59
CA ALA A 162 7.20 9.55 -6.20
C ALA A 162 7.96 10.46 -5.24
N PHE A 163 9.27 10.64 -5.46
CA PHE A 163 10.10 11.52 -4.64
C PHE A 163 9.57 12.96 -4.64
N GLY A 164 9.25 13.50 -5.80
CA GLY A 164 8.69 14.84 -5.96
C GLY A 164 7.36 15.04 -5.21
N LEU A 165 6.49 14.02 -5.17
CA LEU A 165 5.23 14.08 -4.42
C LEU A 165 5.46 14.19 -2.91
N PHE A 166 6.34 13.35 -2.35
CA PHE A 166 6.59 13.33 -0.91
C PHE A 166 7.46 14.49 -0.41
N THR A 167 8.27 15.10 -1.28
CA THR A 167 9.12 16.26 -0.96
C THR A 167 8.54 17.60 -1.40
N LYS A 168 7.37 17.60 -2.03
CA LYS A 168 6.66 18.80 -2.46
C LYS A 168 6.47 19.76 -1.29
N LYS A 169 6.74 21.04 -1.54
CA LYS A 169 6.53 22.14 -0.59
C LYS A 169 5.26 22.92 -0.92
N GLY A 170 4.75 23.63 0.10
CA GLY A 170 3.59 24.49 -0.07
C GLY A 170 2.26 23.72 -0.09
N GLU A 171 1.30 24.29 -0.80
CA GLU A 171 -0.09 23.79 -0.82
C GLU A 171 -0.19 22.35 -1.30
N ASN A 172 -1.20 21.65 -0.76
CA ASN A 172 -1.51 20.27 -1.13
C ASN A 172 -0.27 19.37 -1.06
N SER A 173 0.38 19.34 0.13
CA SER A 173 1.59 18.52 0.33
C SER A 173 1.86 18.28 1.82
N PHE A 174 2.69 17.31 2.14
CA PHE A 174 3.25 17.14 3.49
C PHE A 174 4.06 18.38 3.95
N GLY A 175 4.60 19.15 3.02
CA GLY A 175 5.31 20.40 3.30
C GLY A 175 4.44 21.44 4.05
N VAL A 176 3.13 21.40 3.92
CA VAL A 176 2.24 22.27 4.73
C VAL A 176 2.42 22.00 6.22
N MET A 177 2.49 20.73 6.63
CA MET A 177 2.69 20.37 8.03
C MET A 177 4.09 20.81 8.53
N VAL A 178 5.11 20.54 7.73
CA VAL A 178 6.51 20.79 8.11
C VAL A 178 6.87 22.27 8.01
N ASP A 179 6.61 22.88 6.85
CA ASP A 179 7.09 24.22 6.54
C ASP A 179 6.17 25.33 7.06
N SER A 180 4.84 25.16 6.92
CA SER A 180 3.87 26.19 7.25
C SER A 180 3.38 26.08 8.70
N LEU A 181 2.99 24.89 9.13
CA LEU A 181 2.43 24.67 10.46
C LEU A 181 3.50 24.35 11.52
N LYS A 182 4.73 24.01 11.10
CA LYS A 182 5.85 23.63 12.00
C LYS A 182 5.48 22.53 12.99
N VAL A 183 4.66 21.57 12.55
CA VAL A 183 4.25 20.47 13.42
C VAL A 183 5.40 19.46 13.59
N THR A 184 5.38 18.75 14.70
CA THR A 184 6.40 17.76 15.07
C THR A 184 5.92 16.32 14.94
N THR A 185 4.67 16.13 14.54
CA THR A 185 4.01 14.83 14.39
C THR A 185 3.20 14.80 13.11
N LEU A 186 2.92 13.62 12.57
CA LEU A 186 2.00 13.44 11.45
C LEU A 186 0.55 13.50 11.96
N TRP A 187 -0.26 14.30 11.30
CA TRP A 187 -1.68 14.42 11.61
C TRP A 187 -2.49 13.37 10.85
N GLU A 188 -3.59 12.96 11.44
CA GLU A 188 -4.55 12.03 10.83
C GLU A 188 -5.12 12.57 9.53
N ILE A 189 -5.48 13.85 9.55
CA ILE A 189 -6.02 14.55 8.39
C ILE A 189 -4.93 15.46 7.84
N LEU A 190 -4.53 15.23 6.60
CA LEU A 190 -3.55 16.08 5.94
C LEU A 190 -4.15 17.47 5.72
N PRO A 191 -3.57 18.54 6.30
CA PRO A 191 -4.10 19.88 6.12
C PRO A 191 -3.82 20.36 4.69
N VAL A 192 -4.88 20.63 3.95
CA VAL A 192 -4.81 21.40 2.72
C VAL A 192 -4.90 22.88 3.04
N GLN A 193 -4.40 23.74 2.17
CA GLN A 193 -4.39 25.17 2.45
C GLN A 193 -5.82 25.71 2.68
N GLY A 194 -5.98 26.49 3.75
CA GLY A 194 -7.28 27.03 4.17
C GLY A 194 -8.17 26.07 4.95
N ASP A 195 -7.76 24.83 5.10
CA ASP A 195 -8.54 23.83 5.83
C ASP A 195 -8.44 24.04 7.35
N ILE A 196 -9.53 24.62 7.90
CA ILE A 196 -9.67 24.79 9.36
C ILE A 196 -10.04 23.44 10.01
N TYR A 197 -10.64 22.52 9.27
CA TYR A 197 -11.10 21.24 9.79
C TYR A 197 -9.93 20.38 10.29
N ALA A 198 -8.89 20.23 9.50
CA ALA A 198 -7.70 19.48 9.90
C ALA A 198 -7.02 20.04 11.16
N LYS A 199 -7.14 21.36 11.42
CA LYS A 199 -6.59 22.01 12.63
C LYS A 199 -7.43 21.78 13.88
N SER A 200 -8.72 21.49 13.73
CA SER A 200 -9.67 21.38 14.83
C SER A 200 -10.21 19.97 15.05
N HIS A 201 -9.96 19.05 14.12
CA HIS A 201 -10.48 17.68 14.14
C HIS A 201 -9.37 16.66 13.87
N GLY A 202 -9.65 15.42 14.22
CA GLY A 202 -8.72 14.32 14.06
C GLY A 202 -7.58 14.30 15.08
N SER A 203 -6.78 13.27 15.02
CA SER A 203 -5.58 13.12 15.86
C SER A 203 -4.42 13.92 15.25
N HIS A 204 -3.76 14.72 16.08
CA HIS A 204 -2.53 15.40 15.68
C HIS A 204 -1.25 14.57 15.94
N ASN A 205 -1.40 13.29 16.24
CA ASN A 205 -0.32 12.32 16.36
C ASN A 205 -0.84 10.97 15.87
N HIS A 206 -0.85 10.79 14.54
CA HIS A 206 -1.45 9.63 13.89
C HIS A 206 -0.40 8.85 13.08
N PRO A 207 0.25 7.85 13.70
CA PRO A 207 1.41 7.15 13.10
C PRO A 207 1.07 6.40 11.80
N MET A 208 -0.20 6.08 11.55
CA MET A 208 -0.60 5.42 10.30
C MET A 208 -0.33 6.28 9.05
N GLN A 209 -0.27 7.60 9.20
CA GLN A 209 0.15 8.50 8.12
C GLN A 209 1.65 8.39 7.79
N GLY A 210 2.43 7.69 8.62
CA GLY A 210 3.84 7.35 8.37
C GLY A 210 4.03 6.08 7.53
N GLY A 211 2.98 5.47 7.01
CA GLY A 211 3.06 4.22 6.26
C GLY A 211 4.01 4.24 5.04
N TYR A 212 4.31 5.43 4.51
CA TYR A 212 5.31 5.62 3.46
C TYR A 212 6.77 5.43 3.90
N GLU A 213 7.05 5.26 5.20
CA GLU A 213 8.42 5.10 5.71
C GLU A 213 9.10 3.85 5.15
N SER A 214 8.35 2.78 4.92
CA SER A 214 8.85 1.57 4.26
C SER A 214 9.42 1.87 2.86
N TRP A 215 8.77 2.76 2.10
CA TRP A 215 9.27 3.22 0.82
C TRP A 215 10.62 3.94 0.94
N ILE A 216 10.79 4.79 1.96
CA ILE A 216 12.06 5.49 2.19
C ILE A 216 13.19 4.49 2.44
N LEU A 217 12.95 3.49 3.29
CA LEU A 217 13.94 2.47 3.60
C LEU A 217 14.19 1.53 2.40
N GLU A 218 13.13 0.99 1.84
CA GLU A 218 13.22 -0.12 0.89
C GLU A 218 13.50 0.32 -0.54
N ASP A 219 12.99 1.48 -0.96
CA ASP A 219 13.09 1.92 -2.34
C ASP A 219 14.02 3.14 -2.50
N VAL A 220 13.96 4.14 -1.61
CA VAL A 220 14.86 5.30 -1.69
C VAL A 220 16.26 4.93 -1.23
N ALA A 221 16.40 4.41 -0.02
CA ALA A 221 17.70 3.93 0.49
C ALA A 221 18.07 2.54 -0.07
N GLY A 222 17.10 1.78 -0.53
CA GLY A 222 17.29 0.52 -1.24
C GLY A 222 17.59 -0.69 -0.38
N LEU A 223 17.30 -0.66 0.93
CA LEU A 223 17.54 -1.78 1.84
C LEU A 223 16.26 -2.60 2.03
N ARG A 224 16.21 -3.79 1.42
CA ARG A 224 15.07 -4.70 1.54
C ARG A 224 15.47 -6.07 2.02
N PRO A 225 14.65 -6.73 2.87
CA PRO A 225 14.83 -8.14 3.15
C PRO A 225 14.52 -8.96 1.89
N VAL A 226 15.23 -10.08 1.72
CA VAL A 226 14.93 -11.07 0.69
C VAL A 226 13.96 -12.08 1.27
N GLU A 227 12.85 -12.36 0.56
CA GLU A 227 11.77 -13.21 1.06
C GLU A 227 12.24 -14.65 1.37
N GLU A 228 13.12 -15.20 0.52
CA GLU A 228 13.67 -16.55 0.68
C GLU A 228 14.59 -16.67 1.90
N ASN A 229 15.10 -15.52 2.40
CA ASN A 229 15.95 -15.43 3.57
C ASN A 229 15.47 -14.30 4.50
N PRO A 230 14.33 -14.47 5.15
CA PRO A 230 13.65 -13.41 5.89
C PRO A 230 14.46 -12.90 7.09
N GLY A 231 14.04 -11.73 7.60
CA GLY A 231 14.66 -11.12 8.77
C GLY A 231 16.03 -10.51 8.51
N PHE A 232 16.27 -10.07 7.28
CA PHE A 232 17.55 -9.49 6.83
C PHE A 232 18.75 -10.44 6.92
N LYS A 233 18.51 -11.75 6.85
CA LYS A 233 19.61 -12.73 6.69
C LYS A 233 20.31 -12.55 5.35
N THR A 234 19.54 -12.21 4.32
CA THR A 234 20.03 -11.69 3.04
C THR A 234 19.38 -10.33 2.81
N VAL A 235 20.19 -9.36 2.41
CA VAL A 235 19.75 -8.01 2.11
C VAL A 235 19.86 -7.75 0.63
N MET A 236 18.79 -7.27 0.03
CA MET A 236 18.84 -6.68 -1.30
C MET A 236 19.19 -5.20 -1.15
N PHE A 237 20.24 -4.77 -1.84
CA PHE A 237 20.58 -3.34 -1.95
C PHE A 237 20.30 -2.88 -3.37
N TYR A 238 19.20 -2.14 -3.51
CA TYR A 238 18.76 -1.60 -4.81
C TYR A 238 18.10 -0.24 -4.64
N PRO A 239 18.89 0.84 -4.42
CA PRO A 239 18.35 2.19 -4.31
C PRO A 239 17.77 2.67 -5.64
N ARG A 240 16.64 3.34 -5.58
CA ARG A 240 15.98 3.94 -6.73
C ARG A 240 16.26 5.43 -6.76
N HIS A 241 17.37 5.79 -7.37
CA HIS A 241 17.85 7.16 -7.40
C HIS A 241 16.91 8.11 -8.16
N THR A 242 16.89 9.35 -7.70
CA THR A 242 16.32 10.49 -8.41
C THR A 242 17.36 11.60 -8.49
N ALA A 243 17.25 12.46 -9.52
CA ALA A 243 18.19 13.55 -9.71
C ALA A 243 18.17 14.59 -8.57
N ASP A 244 17.06 14.64 -7.82
CA ASP A 244 16.85 15.60 -6.73
C ASP A 244 17.37 15.11 -5.37
N LEU A 245 17.98 13.91 -5.33
CA LEU A 245 18.51 13.30 -4.10
C LEU A 245 20.02 13.12 -4.24
N GLU A 246 20.80 13.92 -3.50
CA GLU A 246 22.26 13.84 -3.52
C GLU A 246 22.79 12.59 -2.81
N TRP A 247 22.17 12.18 -1.72
CA TRP A 247 22.56 10.99 -0.97
C TRP A 247 21.40 10.44 -0.15
N ALA A 248 21.45 9.15 0.15
CA ALA A 248 20.60 8.50 1.13
C ALA A 248 21.45 7.63 2.06
N LYS A 249 21.08 7.57 3.32
CA LYS A 249 21.70 6.69 4.31
C LYS A 249 20.63 6.00 5.13
N ALA A 250 20.71 4.70 5.25
CA ALA A 250 19.86 3.91 6.12
C ALA A 250 20.71 2.90 6.90
N THR A 251 20.20 2.51 8.05
CA THR A 251 20.82 1.51 8.92
C THR A 251 19.71 0.64 9.50
N VAL A 252 19.86 -0.67 9.43
CA VAL A 252 18.93 -1.64 10.00
C VAL A 252 19.67 -2.53 10.99
N ASP A 253 19.24 -2.50 12.24
CA ASP A 253 19.71 -3.44 13.26
C ASP A 253 19.00 -4.77 13.08
N THR A 254 19.77 -5.81 12.79
CA THR A 254 19.25 -7.15 12.57
C THR A 254 19.81 -8.12 13.60
N ARG A 255 19.17 -9.28 13.76
CA ARG A 255 19.73 -10.37 14.56
C ARG A 255 21.08 -10.91 14.05
N TYR A 256 21.50 -10.52 12.84
CA TYR A 256 22.73 -10.93 12.19
C TYR A 256 23.80 -9.82 12.21
N GLY A 257 23.48 -8.67 12.75
CA GLY A 257 24.31 -7.47 12.81
C GLY A 257 23.64 -6.23 12.25
N VAL A 258 24.38 -5.15 12.16
CA VAL A 258 23.95 -3.88 11.57
C VAL A 258 24.26 -3.89 10.08
N THR A 259 23.31 -3.52 9.29
CA THR A 259 23.41 -3.40 7.82
C THR A 259 23.26 -1.94 7.41
#